data_0c3abc1458ce3c921979b6aa7bd0490e
#
_entry.id   0c3abc1458ce3c921979b6aa7bd0490e
#
_cell.length_a   1.000
_cell.length_b   1.000
_cell.length_c   1.000
_cell.angle_alpha   90.00
_cell.angle_beta   90.00
_cell.angle_gamma   90.00
#
_symmetry.space_group_name_H-M   'P 1'
#
loop_
_entity.id
_entity.type
_entity.pdbx_description
1 polymer ?
#
loop_
_entity_poly.entity_id
_entity_poly.type
_entity_poly.pdbx_seq_one_letter_code
_entity_poly.pdbx_strand_id
1 'polypeptide(L)'
;MRARLIAAGIALVLTSGFSAAAENKGPKPDVGDDRVAWFDITTTNLAQSRAFYEQLFGWQFTSLKGTDRALEIVSGGRSIGTLRVADGKISPFDGVVYIQVSDLQGKCSKAKELGGMIPPGFPFDLSDDKGAIAVVADPSGHPIGMYSRTPLPKAAK
;
A
#
# COMPACT_ATOMS: atom_id res chain seq x y z
N MET A 1 44.58 9.62 57.11
CA MET A 1 43.22 9.19 56.82
C MET A 1 42.85 9.65 55.39
N ARG A 2 42.80 8.73 54.44
CA ARG A 2 42.43 9.03 53.02
C ARG A 2 41.07 8.39 52.74
N ALA A 3 40.04 9.18 52.55
CA ALA A 3 38.72 8.73 52.17
C ALA A 3 38.71 8.41 50.67
N ARG A 4 38.27 7.18 50.30
CA ARG A 4 38.02 6.73 48.93
C ARG A 4 36.55 6.99 48.59
N LEU A 5 36.27 7.87 47.65
CA LEU A 5 34.95 7.99 47.03
C LEU A 5 34.81 6.84 46.03
N ILE A 6 33.76 6.02 46.17
CA ILE A 6 33.33 5.05 45.20
C ILE A 6 32.23 5.73 44.37
N ALA A 7 32.49 5.99 43.09
CA ALA A 7 31.48 6.44 42.15
C ALA A 7 30.73 5.22 41.59
N ALA A 8 29.46 5.08 41.94
CA ALA A 8 28.58 4.06 41.38
C ALA A 8 28.06 4.62 40.02
N GLY A 9 28.54 4.03 38.95
CA GLY A 9 27.99 4.32 37.58
C GLY A 9 26.69 3.58 37.37
N ILE A 10 25.62 4.30 37.23
CA ILE A 10 24.31 3.74 36.77
C ILE A 10 24.37 3.62 35.25
N ALA A 11 24.50 2.40 34.76
CA ALA A 11 24.34 2.11 33.32
C ALA A 11 22.85 2.10 32.97
N LEU A 12 22.40 3.14 32.27
CA LEU A 12 21.06 3.21 31.70
C LEU A 12 21.01 2.31 30.45
N VAL A 13 20.48 1.10 30.58
CA VAL A 13 20.21 0.21 29.46
C VAL A 13 18.94 0.72 28.76
N LEU A 14 19.12 1.44 27.64
CA LEU A 14 18.05 1.76 26.72
C LEU A 14 17.67 0.49 25.94
N THR A 15 16.69 -0.25 26.43
CA THR A 15 16.03 -1.29 25.65
C THR A 15 15.15 -0.60 24.60
N SER A 16 15.67 -0.44 23.38
CA SER A 16 14.88 -0.11 22.21
C SER A 16 13.94 -1.28 21.93
N GLY A 17 12.72 -1.18 22.46
CA GLY A 17 11.64 -2.10 22.11
C GLY A 17 11.31 -1.98 20.62
N PHE A 18 11.76 -2.94 19.83
CA PHE A 18 11.24 -3.15 18.47
C PHE A 18 9.77 -3.57 18.64
N SER A 19 8.86 -2.60 18.54
CA SER A 19 7.43 -2.91 18.37
C SER A 19 7.28 -3.54 16.99
N ALA A 20 7.10 -4.86 16.94
CA ALA A 20 6.66 -5.53 15.73
C ALA A 20 5.31 -4.92 15.35
N ALA A 21 5.28 -4.15 14.26
CA ALA A 21 4.03 -3.62 13.73
C ALA A 21 3.10 -4.80 13.43
N ALA A 22 1.92 -4.80 14.07
CA ALA A 22 0.92 -5.83 13.86
C ALA A 22 0.57 -5.89 12.37
N GLU A 23 0.67 -7.08 11.78
CA GLU A 23 0.30 -7.35 10.39
C GLU A 23 -1.19 -6.97 10.21
N ASN A 24 -1.47 -6.01 9.34
CA ASN A 24 -2.83 -5.53 9.11
C ASN A 24 -3.60 -6.59 8.31
N LYS A 25 -4.32 -7.49 9.00
CA LYS A 25 -5.02 -8.67 8.46
C LYS A 25 -6.42 -8.38 7.92
N GLY A 26 -6.79 -7.13 7.77
CA GLY A 26 -8.14 -6.75 7.34
C GLY A 26 -8.18 -6.02 5.99
N PRO A 27 -9.39 -5.77 5.46
CA PRO A 27 -9.56 -4.86 4.34
C PRO A 27 -9.02 -3.46 4.72
N LYS A 28 -8.58 -2.70 3.71
CA LYS A 28 -8.12 -1.32 3.93
C LYS A 28 -9.20 -0.49 4.63
N PRO A 29 -8.83 0.57 5.38
CA PRO A 29 -9.80 1.42 6.05
C PRO A 29 -10.89 1.88 5.09
N ASP A 30 -12.14 1.92 5.57
CA ASP A 30 -13.24 2.49 4.80
C ASP A 30 -13.11 4.01 4.76
N VAL A 31 -12.90 4.55 3.58
CA VAL A 31 -12.83 6.00 3.36
C VAL A 31 -14.10 6.56 2.74
N GLY A 32 -15.05 5.69 2.40
CA GLY A 32 -16.27 6.04 1.68
C GLY A 32 -16.09 6.00 0.15
N ASP A 33 -17.22 5.89 -0.55
CA ASP A 33 -17.23 5.83 -2.01
C ASP A 33 -16.68 7.11 -2.66
N ASP A 34 -16.09 6.93 -3.82
CA ASP A 34 -15.52 7.96 -4.68
C ASP A 34 -14.42 8.81 -4.00
N ARG A 35 -13.81 8.29 -2.91
CA ARG A 35 -12.68 8.92 -2.19
C ARG A 35 -11.37 8.17 -2.43
N VAL A 36 -10.26 8.88 -2.26
CA VAL A 36 -8.92 8.27 -2.34
C VAL A 36 -8.74 7.25 -1.23
N ALA A 37 -8.54 5.98 -1.58
CA ALA A 37 -8.30 4.89 -0.63
C ALA A 37 -6.82 4.78 -0.26
N TRP A 38 -5.93 4.71 -1.26
CA TRP A 38 -4.47 4.71 -1.09
C TRP A 38 -3.78 5.07 -2.40
N PHE A 39 -2.45 5.06 -2.39
CA PHE A 39 -1.62 5.25 -3.58
C PHE A 39 -0.58 4.14 -3.72
N ASP A 40 -0.08 3.97 -4.92
CA ASP A 40 0.98 3.02 -5.25
C ASP A 40 2.21 3.78 -5.75
N ILE A 41 3.38 3.46 -5.21
CA ILE A 41 4.66 3.99 -5.67
C ILE A 41 5.44 2.84 -6.28
N THR A 42 5.94 3.03 -7.49
CA THR A 42 6.77 2.05 -8.17
C THR A 42 8.22 2.50 -8.17
N THR A 43 9.13 1.58 -7.90
CA THR A 43 10.57 1.85 -7.85
C THR A 43 11.36 0.75 -8.53
N THR A 44 12.56 1.08 -8.98
CA THR A 44 13.56 0.09 -9.44
C THR A 44 14.47 -0.39 -8.31
N ASN A 45 14.46 0.29 -7.15
CA ASN A 45 15.28 -0.06 -5.98
C ASN A 45 14.49 0.12 -4.68
N LEU A 46 13.89 -0.98 -4.21
CA LEU A 46 12.99 -0.99 -3.06
C LEU A 46 13.68 -0.49 -1.77
N ALA A 47 14.90 -0.94 -1.51
CA ALA A 47 15.64 -0.57 -0.29
C ALA A 47 15.99 0.91 -0.25
N GLN A 48 16.45 1.46 -1.37
CA GLN A 48 16.80 2.87 -1.49
C GLN A 48 15.56 3.78 -1.36
N SER A 49 14.48 3.44 -2.06
CA SER A 49 13.24 4.21 -1.99
C SER A 49 12.60 4.15 -0.61
N ARG A 50 12.61 2.99 0.03
CA ARG A 50 12.18 2.83 1.41
C ARG A 50 12.95 3.78 2.33
N ALA A 51 14.29 3.72 2.33
CA ALA A 51 15.12 4.56 3.17
C ALA A 51 14.89 6.07 2.92
N PHE A 52 14.68 6.45 1.66
CA PHE A 52 14.36 7.82 1.28
C PHE A 52 13.05 8.30 1.92
N TYR A 53 11.96 7.55 1.76
CA TYR A 53 10.66 7.96 2.30
C TYR A 53 10.55 7.84 3.82
N GLU A 54 11.26 6.88 4.45
CA GLU A 54 11.39 6.80 5.91
C GLU A 54 12.01 8.09 6.47
N GLN A 55 13.09 8.58 5.84
CA GLN A 55 13.78 9.79 6.29
C GLN A 55 13.02 11.08 5.95
N LEU A 56 12.37 11.13 4.76
CA LEU A 56 11.70 12.34 4.30
C LEU A 56 10.35 12.57 5.00
N PHE A 57 9.55 11.52 5.18
CA PHE A 57 8.18 11.62 5.69
C PHE A 57 7.94 10.92 7.02
N GLY A 58 8.92 10.19 7.54
CA GLY A 58 8.75 9.37 8.74
C GLY A 58 7.78 8.19 8.52
N TRP A 59 7.55 7.78 7.28
CA TRP A 59 6.70 6.64 6.97
C TRP A 59 7.33 5.34 7.45
N GLN A 60 6.51 4.41 7.87
CA GLN A 60 6.91 3.05 8.21
C GLN A 60 6.57 2.12 7.04
N PHE A 61 7.36 1.05 6.91
CA PHE A 61 7.17 0.06 5.85
C PHE A 61 7.07 -1.32 6.45
N THR A 62 6.00 -2.05 6.10
CA THR A 62 5.77 -3.43 6.54
C THR A 62 5.76 -4.37 5.36
N SER A 63 6.22 -5.61 5.58
CA SER A 63 6.24 -6.63 4.53
C SER A 63 4.82 -7.04 4.16
N LEU A 64 4.57 -7.22 2.86
CA LEU A 64 3.35 -7.85 2.36
C LEU A 64 3.55 -9.37 2.31
N LYS A 65 2.52 -10.11 2.76
CA LYS A 65 2.54 -11.57 2.72
C LYS A 65 2.67 -12.09 1.27
N GLY A 66 3.57 -13.04 1.07
CA GLY A 66 3.73 -13.72 -0.21
C GLY A 66 4.60 -12.99 -1.24
N THR A 67 5.23 -11.87 -0.87
CA THR A 67 6.14 -11.15 -1.77
C THR A 67 7.25 -10.42 -1.01
N ASP A 68 8.44 -10.41 -1.58
CA ASP A 68 9.58 -9.57 -1.18
C ASP A 68 9.74 -8.34 -2.08
N ARG A 69 8.86 -8.21 -3.09
CA ARG A 69 8.90 -7.16 -4.12
C ARG A 69 8.01 -5.95 -3.81
N ALA A 70 7.29 -5.98 -2.69
CA ALA A 70 6.42 -4.88 -2.29
C ALA A 70 6.36 -4.73 -0.77
N LEU A 71 6.17 -3.50 -0.33
CA LEU A 71 5.99 -3.10 1.06
C LEU A 71 4.72 -2.28 1.19
N GLU A 72 4.00 -2.48 2.28
CA GLU A 72 2.91 -1.59 2.66
C GLU A 72 3.49 -0.32 3.28
N ILE A 73 2.95 0.84 2.90
CA ILE A 73 3.30 2.15 3.46
C ILE A 73 2.34 2.47 4.60
N VAL A 74 2.89 2.73 5.78
CA VAL A 74 2.11 3.03 6.99
C VAL A 74 2.46 4.43 7.49
N SER A 75 1.45 5.24 7.76
CA SER A 75 1.59 6.57 8.36
C SER A 75 0.53 6.74 9.44
N GLY A 76 0.94 7.22 10.64
CA GLY A 76 0.04 7.36 11.77
C GLY A 76 -0.68 6.06 12.17
N GLY A 77 -0.03 4.90 12.01
CA GLY A 77 -0.60 3.58 12.30
C GLY A 77 -1.63 3.08 11.27
N ARG A 78 -1.78 3.75 10.12
CA ARG A 78 -2.74 3.39 9.06
C ARG A 78 -2.01 3.06 7.77
N SER A 79 -2.46 2.04 7.06
CA SER A 79 -2.03 1.77 5.69
C SER A 79 -2.51 2.89 4.77
N ILE A 80 -1.57 3.52 4.05
CA ILE A 80 -1.87 4.62 3.14
C ILE A 80 -1.44 4.34 1.70
N GLY A 81 -0.64 3.31 1.47
CA GLY A 81 -0.11 3.04 0.14
C GLY A 81 0.72 1.76 0.06
N THR A 82 1.29 1.56 -1.10
CA THR A 82 2.20 0.45 -1.42
C THR A 82 3.45 0.99 -2.11
N LEU A 83 4.62 0.50 -1.73
CA LEU A 83 5.87 0.69 -2.45
C LEU A 83 6.25 -0.64 -3.08
N ARG A 84 6.35 -0.72 -4.40
CA ARG A 84 6.63 -1.98 -5.11
C ARG A 84 7.72 -1.84 -6.17
N VAL A 85 8.38 -2.95 -6.47
CA VAL A 85 9.40 -3.01 -7.53
C VAL A 85 8.70 -3.11 -8.90
N ALA A 86 9.12 -2.25 -9.84
CA ALA A 86 8.73 -2.35 -11.24
C ALA A 86 9.33 -3.61 -11.89
N ASP A 87 8.61 -4.19 -12.84
CA ASP A 87 9.11 -5.29 -13.67
C ASP A 87 9.90 -4.74 -14.88
N GLY A 88 11.04 -4.09 -14.58
CA GLY A 88 11.92 -3.50 -15.58
C GLY A 88 11.71 -2.00 -15.75
N LYS A 89 10.92 -1.57 -16.72
CA LYS A 89 10.63 -0.14 -16.95
C LYS A 89 9.38 0.28 -16.19
N ILE A 90 9.40 1.49 -15.62
CA ILE A 90 8.19 2.11 -15.10
C ILE A 90 7.23 2.38 -16.28
N SER A 91 6.01 1.88 -16.17
CA SER A 91 4.97 2.04 -17.18
C SER A 91 4.00 3.18 -16.81
N PRO A 92 3.19 3.67 -17.74
CA PRO A 92 2.12 4.64 -17.42
C PRO A 92 1.11 4.14 -16.38
N PHE A 93 1.00 2.81 -16.19
CA PHE A 93 0.09 2.20 -15.20
C PHE A 93 0.78 1.91 -13.85
N ASP A 94 2.01 2.35 -13.68
CA ASP A 94 2.72 2.27 -12.41
C ASP A 94 2.49 3.54 -11.58
N GLY A 95 2.35 3.36 -10.25
CA GLY A 95 2.20 4.49 -9.36
C GLY A 95 0.85 5.21 -9.46
N VAL A 96 -0.26 4.48 -9.39
CA VAL A 96 -1.62 5.04 -9.50
C VAL A 96 -2.22 5.37 -8.13
N VAL A 97 -3.14 6.33 -8.13
CA VAL A 97 -4.02 6.63 -6.99
C VAL A 97 -5.27 5.76 -7.09
N TYR A 98 -5.67 5.14 -6.00
CA TYR A 98 -6.86 4.28 -5.96
C TYR A 98 -8.04 4.99 -5.30
N ILE A 99 -9.16 5.00 -6.01
CA ILE A 99 -10.46 5.51 -5.54
C ILE A 99 -11.26 4.34 -4.99
N GLN A 100 -11.80 4.46 -3.78
CA GLN A 100 -12.70 3.46 -3.24
C GLN A 100 -14.05 3.51 -3.96
N VAL A 101 -14.60 2.34 -4.29
CA VAL A 101 -15.91 2.19 -4.93
C VAL A 101 -16.65 1.00 -4.30
N SER A 102 -17.96 1.08 -4.17
CA SER A 102 -18.79 -0.02 -3.65
C SER A 102 -19.08 -1.08 -4.72
N ASP A 103 -19.20 -0.68 -5.98
CA ASP A 103 -19.46 -1.56 -7.12
C ASP A 103 -18.34 -1.45 -8.16
N LEU A 104 -17.32 -2.30 -8.00
CA LEU A 104 -16.15 -2.29 -8.89
C LEU A 104 -16.52 -2.72 -10.31
N GLN A 105 -17.38 -3.74 -10.47
CA GLN A 105 -17.76 -4.22 -11.81
C GLN A 105 -18.61 -3.21 -12.55
N GLY A 106 -19.60 -2.61 -11.88
CA GLY A 106 -20.41 -1.55 -12.46
C GLY A 106 -19.60 -0.34 -12.85
N LYS A 107 -18.62 0.08 -12.02
CA LYS A 107 -17.69 1.17 -12.36
C LYS A 107 -16.79 0.80 -13.54
N CYS A 108 -16.31 -0.44 -13.65
CA CYS A 108 -15.57 -0.93 -14.81
C CYS A 108 -16.40 -0.87 -16.10
N SER A 109 -17.65 -1.33 -16.04
CA SER A 109 -18.59 -1.25 -17.18
C SER A 109 -18.84 0.18 -17.58
N LYS A 110 -19.10 1.05 -16.62
CA LYS A 110 -19.31 2.48 -16.85
C LYS A 110 -18.10 3.18 -17.47
N ALA A 111 -16.90 2.85 -16.99
CA ALA A 111 -15.66 3.39 -17.55
C ALA A 111 -15.53 3.04 -19.06
N LYS A 112 -15.83 1.80 -19.45
CA LYS A 112 -15.83 1.38 -20.86
C LYS A 112 -16.86 2.13 -21.70
N GLU A 113 -18.09 2.31 -21.18
CA GLU A 113 -19.14 3.10 -21.84
C GLU A 113 -18.72 4.54 -22.10
N LEU A 114 -17.92 5.10 -21.17
CA LEU A 114 -17.39 6.47 -21.28
C LEU A 114 -16.10 6.58 -22.10
N GLY A 115 -15.70 5.51 -22.81
CA GLY A 115 -14.52 5.49 -23.66
C GLY A 115 -13.20 5.19 -22.93
N GLY A 116 -13.25 4.82 -21.64
CA GLY A 116 -12.09 4.37 -20.89
C GLY A 116 -11.66 2.96 -21.26
N MET A 117 -10.39 2.64 -21.00
CA MET A 117 -9.80 1.33 -21.26
C MET A 117 -9.43 0.64 -19.96
N ILE A 118 -9.74 -0.66 -19.84
CA ILE A 118 -9.29 -1.49 -18.73
C ILE A 118 -8.23 -2.45 -19.25
N PRO A 119 -6.99 -2.40 -18.72
CA PRO A 119 -5.93 -3.29 -19.15
C PRO A 119 -6.27 -4.77 -18.89
N PRO A 120 -5.71 -5.71 -19.66
CA PRO A 120 -5.85 -7.13 -19.41
C PRO A 120 -5.45 -7.52 -17.98
N GLY A 121 -6.18 -8.48 -17.38
CA GLY A 121 -5.95 -8.93 -16.01
C GLY A 121 -6.75 -8.18 -14.94
N PHE A 122 -7.38 -7.05 -15.28
CA PHE A 122 -8.28 -6.35 -14.36
C PHE A 122 -9.77 -6.58 -14.70
N PRO A 123 -10.66 -6.52 -13.69
CA PRO A 123 -10.40 -6.45 -12.26
C PRO A 123 -9.93 -7.78 -11.68
N PHE A 124 -9.28 -7.76 -10.49
CA PHE A 124 -8.92 -8.99 -9.77
C PHE A 124 -9.04 -8.82 -8.25
N ASP A 125 -9.21 -9.95 -7.54
CA ASP A 125 -9.27 -9.99 -6.08
C ASP A 125 -7.88 -9.85 -5.47
N LEU A 126 -7.79 -9.08 -4.38
CA LEU A 126 -6.62 -9.05 -3.53
C LEU A 126 -6.57 -10.29 -2.64
N SER A 127 -5.37 -10.69 -2.22
CA SER A 127 -5.18 -11.81 -1.28
C SER A 127 -5.87 -11.54 0.07
N ASP A 128 -6.19 -12.63 0.78
CA ASP A 128 -6.68 -12.60 2.16
C ASP A 128 -7.98 -11.77 2.33
N ASP A 129 -8.90 -11.86 1.37
CA ASP A 129 -10.21 -11.16 1.38
C ASP A 129 -10.10 -9.63 1.56
N LYS A 130 -8.98 -9.04 1.13
CA LYS A 130 -8.72 -7.59 1.21
C LYS A 130 -9.52 -6.77 0.17
N GLY A 131 -10.46 -7.40 -0.53
CA GLY A 131 -11.27 -6.77 -1.56
C GLY A 131 -10.73 -6.99 -2.98
N ALA A 132 -11.08 -6.11 -3.90
CA ALA A 132 -10.71 -6.21 -5.30
C ALA A 132 -10.23 -4.88 -5.86
N ILE A 133 -9.42 -4.92 -6.92
CA ILE A 133 -8.93 -3.73 -7.61
C ILE A 133 -9.13 -3.80 -9.12
N ALA A 134 -9.20 -2.63 -9.74
CA ALA A 134 -9.04 -2.43 -11.18
C ALA A 134 -8.16 -1.21 -11.43
N VAL A 135 -7.48 -1.19 -12.56
CA VAL A 135 -6.92 0.03 -13.14
C VAL A 135 -7.70 0.34 -14.41
N VAL A 136 -8.00 1.59 -14.63
CA VAL A 136 -8.65 2.09 -15.83
C VAL A 136 -7.85 3.27 -16.37
N ALA A 137 -7.67 3.34 -17.68
CA ALA A 137 -7.21 4.56 -18.34
C ALA A 137 -8.42 5.37 -18.80
N ASP A 138 -8.37 6.68 -18.62
CA ASP A 138 -9.35 7.60 -19.20
C ASP A 138 -9.23 7.64 -20.73
N PRO A 139 -10.14 8.31 -21.45
CA PRO A 139 -10.05 8.41 -22.92
C PRO A 139 -8.76 9.05 -23.45
N SER A 140 -8.02 9.78 -22.61
CA SER A 140 -6.70 10.36 -22.94
C SER A 140 -5.53 9.44 -22.59
N GLY A 141 -5.79 8.30 -21.94
CA GLY A 141 -4.78 7.31 -21.54
C GLY A 141 -4.22 7.50 -20.15
N HIS A 142 -4.75 8.43 -19.32
CA HIS A 142 -4.28 8.60 -17.94
C HIS A 142 -4.81 7.50 -17.03
N PRO A 143 -3.94 6.78 -16.28
CA PRO A 143 -4.35 5.68 -15.42
C PRO A 143 -4.87 6.17 -14.06
N ILE A 144 -5.94 5.53 -13.59
CA ILE A 144 -6.43 5.64 -12.21
C ILE A 144 -6.83 4.26 -11.70
N GLY A 145 -6.59 4.01 -10.42
CA GLY A 145 -7.01 2.79 -9.74
C GLY A 145 -8.42 2.91 -9.16
N MET A 146 -9.13 1.80 -9.11
CA MET A 146 -10.37 1.63 -8.35
C MET A 146 -10.20 0.49 -7.35
N TYR A 147 -10.72 0.65 -6.17
CA TYR A 147 -10.67 -0.34 -5.09
C TYR A 147 -12.05 -0.58 -4.51
N SER A 148 -12.45 -1.85 -4.45
CA SER A 148 -13.61 -2.28 -3.66
C SER A 148 -13.15 -3.04 -2.42
N ARG A 149 -13.74 -2.75 -1.28
CA ARG A 149 -13.54 -3.54 -0.05
C ARG A 149 -14.13 -4.94 -0.14
N THR A 150 -15.09 -5.12 -1.06
CA THR A 150 -15.75 -6.39 -1.33
C THR A 150 -15.02 -7.10 -2.47
N PRO A 151 -14.70 -8.40 -2.32
CA PRO A 151 -14.21 -9.21 -3.42
C PRO A 151 -15.18 -9.26 -4.62
N LEU A 152 -14.67 -9.64 -5.78
CA LEU A 152 -15.50 -9.82 -6.97
C LEU A 152 -16.53 -10.93 -6.76
N PRO A 153 -17.75 -10.81 -7.33
CA PRO A 153 -18.71 -11.88 -7.34
C PRO A 153 -18.10 -13.13 -7.97
N LYS A 154 -18.18 -14.25 -7.26
CA LYS A 154 -17.77 -15.54 -7.85
C LYS A 154 -18.69 -15.88 -9.00
N ALA A 155 -18.11 -16.28 -10.13
CA ALA A 155 -18.92 -16.80 -11.24
C ALA A 155 -19.82 -17.93 -10.73
N ALA A 156 -21.12 -17.85 -11.02
CA ALA A 156 -22.04 -18.94 -10.75
C ALA A 156 -21.54 -20.19 -11.52
N LYS A 157 -21.32 -21.29 -10.80
CA LYS A 157 -20.92 -22.57 -11.40
C LYS A 157 -22.08 -23.17 -12.16
#